data_c999865160bb93b20c247d6575bdd5ab
#
_entry.id   c999865160bb93b20c247d6575bdd5ab
#
_cell.length_a   1.000
_cell.length_b   1.000
_cell.length_c   1.000
_cell.angle_alpha   90.00
_cell.angle_beta   90.00
_cell.angle_gamma   90.00
#
_symmetry.space_group_name_H-M   'P 1'
#
loop_
_entity.id
_entity.type
_entity.pdbx_description
1 polymer ?
#
loop_
_entity_poly.entity_id
_entity_poly.type
_entity_poly.pdbx_seq_one_letter_code
_entity_poly.pdbx_strand_id
1 'polypeptide(L)'
;MEVCPRLESVPLISYSKQTEKDMIDYDLKKIRAVIFDVDGVLSASTINLHPSGEPMRTVNIKDGYAIQLAVKQGLHIAIMTGATVDSIRIRYERLGVKDVFTACSVKIKVYEKFLAEYGMADDEIIFVGDDVPDYEVMSRSGCPCCPSDACPDIKAISRYISQTMGGHGVGRDIIEQVLRAQGKWLADKKAFGW
;
A
#
# COMPACT_ATOMS: atom_id res chain seq x y z
N MET A 1 -42.30 0.78 3.54
CA MET A 1 -41.10 -0.04 3.23
C MET A 1 -40.90 0.00 1.72
N GLU A 2 -40.16 0.99 1.23
CA GLU A 2 -39.87 1.10 -0.20
C GLU A 2 -38.70 0.16 -0.52
N VAL A 3 -38.97 -0.74 -1.46
CA VAL A 3 -37.99 -1.69 -1.97
C VAL A 3 -37.05 -0.94 -2.90
N CYS A 4 -35.78 -0.87 -2.52
CA CYS A 4 -34.71 -0.30 -3.34
C CYS A 4 -34.69 -1.00 -4.71
N PRO A 5 -34.68 -0.27 -5.84
CA PRO A 5 -34.71 -0.88 -7.17
C PRO A 5 -33.43 -1.71 -7.38
N ARG A 6 -33.57 -2.84 -8.08
CA ARG A 6 -32.51 -3.76 -8.49
C ARG A 6 -31.39 -2.98 -9.18
N LEU A 7 -30.17 -3.18 -8.70
CA LEU A 7 -28.95 -2.85 -9.43
C LEU A 7 -28.92 -3.73 -10.70
N GLU A 8 -29.47 -3.20 -11.79
CA GLU A 8 -29.14 -3.68 -13.12
C GLU A 8 -27.63 -3.52 -13.31
N SER A 9 -27.00 -4.49 -13.93
CA SER A 9 -25.57 -4.61 -14.16
C SER A 9 -24.94 -3.25 -14.48
N VAL A 10 -24.15 -2.73 -13.55
CA VAL A 10 -23.28 -1.56 -13.83
C VAL A 10 -22.39 -1.94 -15.00
N PRO A 11 -22.44 -1.21 -16.15
CA PRO A 11 -21.59 -1.55 -17.27
C PRO A 11 -20.14 -1.51 -16.80
N LEU A 12 -19.37 -2.54 -17.15
CA LEU A 12 -17.93 -2.56 -17.01
C LEU A 12 -17.39 -1.32 -17.73
N ILE A 13 -17.10 -0.26 -16.98
CA ILE A 13 -16.42 0.91 -17.52
C ILE A 13 -15.12 0.38 -18.10
N SER A 14 -15.02 0.42 -19.42
CA SER A 14 -13.80 0.00 -20.10
C SER A 14 -12.66 0.90 -19.63
N TYR A 15 -11.73 0.35 -18.90
CA TYR A 15 -10.48 0.99 -18.45
C TYR A 15 -9.52 1.26 -19.63
N SER A 16 -10.07 1.49 -20.83
CA SER A 16 -9.37 1.59 -22.11
C SER A 16 -8.52 2.86 -22.31
N LYS A 17 -8.18 3.59 -21.22
CA LYS A 17 -7.30 4.77 -21.30
C LYS A 17 -6.06 4.72 -20.39
N GLN A 18 -5.85 3.64 -19.61
CA GLN A 18 -4.55 3.44 -18.97
C GLN A 18 -3.59 2.86 -19.99
N THR A 19 -2.48 3.53 -20.23
CA THR A 19 -1.39 3.02 -21.07
C THR A 19 -0.71 1.87 -20.34
N GLU A 20 -0.07 0.92 -21.03
CA GLU A 20 0.70 -0.17 -20.42
C GLU A 20 1.75 0.33 -19.40
N LYS A 21 2.22 1.56 -19.56
CA LYS A 21 3.16 2.23 -18.63
C LYS A 21 2.53 2.59 -17.27
N ASP A 22 1.20 2.63 -17.18
CA ASP A 22 0.48 3.03 -15.97
C ASP A 22 0.10 1.82 -15.10
N MET A 23 0.52 0.62 -15.47
CA MET A 23 0.21 -0.62 -14.78
C MET A 23 1.47 -1.33 -14.27
N ILE A 24 1.31 -2.01 -13.13
CA ILE A 24 2.38 -2.84 -12.57
C ILE A 24 2.62 -4.04 -13.49
N ASP A 25 3.81 -4.08 -14.11
CA ASP A 25 4.25 -5.20 -14.94
C ASP A 25 4.77 -6.35 -14.06
N TYR A 26 3.83 -7.07 -13.45
CA TYR A 26 4.08 -8.22 -12.59
C TYR A 26 2.84 -9.14 -12.51
N ASP A 27 3.04 -10.41 -12.18
CA ASP A 27 1.90 -11.31 -11.91
C ASP A 27 1.27 -10.99 -10.55
N LEU A 28 0.35 -10.03 -10.56
CA LEU A 28 -0.35 -9.56 -9.35
C LEU A 28 -1.28 -10.62 -8.74
N LYS A 29 -1.59 -11.70 -9.45
CA LYS A 29 -2.44 -12.78 -8.92
C LYS A 29 -1.73 -13.57 -7.83
N LYS A 30 -0.39 -13.66 -7.88
CA LYS A 30 0.41 -14.35 -6.88
C LYS A 30 0.72 -13.51 -5.63
N ILE A 31 0.46 -12.20 -5.67
CA ILE A 31 0.73 -11.32 -4.55
C ILE A 31 -0.14 -11.69 -3.35
N ARG A 32 0.51 -11.99 -2.23
CA ARG A 32 -0.12 -12.32 -0.95
C ARG A 32 -0.04 -11.18 0.06
N ALA A 33 0.98 -10.33 -0.04
CA ALA A 33 1.11 -9.17 0.83
C ALA A 33 1.59 -7.91 0.10
N VAL A 34 1.12 -6.75 0.59
CA VAL A 34 1.65 -5.44 0.25
C VAL A 34 2.15 -4.77 1.54
N ILE A 35 3.42 -4.42 1.54
CA ILE A 35 4.11 -3.80 2.67
C ILE A 35 4.42 -2.35 2.31
N PHE A 36 4.06 -1.43 3.19
CA PHE A 36 4.24 0.00 2.98
C PHE A 36 5.19 0.61 4.00
N ASP A 37 6.08 1.49 3.54
CA ASP A 37 6.60 2.55 4.40
C ASP A 37 5.52 3.62 4.64
N VAL A 38 5.79 4.54 5.56
CA VAL A 38 4.83 5.61 5.92
C VAL A 38 5.28 6.95 5.38
N ASP A 39 6.44 7.45 5.81
CA ASP A 39 6.92 8.79 5.47
C ASP A 39 7.42 8.78 4.02
N GLY A 40 6.87 9.64 3.17
CA GLY A 40 7.15 9.63 1.73
C GLY A 40 6.31 8.65 0.90
N VAL A 41 5.53 7.74 1.52
CA VAL A 41 4.66 6.76 0.84
C VAL A 41 3.20 6.96 1.19
N LEU A 42 2.77 6.61 2.42
CA LEU A 42 1.39 6.76 2.89
C LEU A 42 1.13 8.14 3.54
N SER A 43 2.20 8.85 3.89
CA SER A 43 2.23 10.27 4.27
C SER A 43 3.14 11.01 3.29
N ALA A 44 2.97 12.33 3.17
CA ALA A 44 3.84 13.16 2.35
C ALA A 44 5.29 13.14 2.88
N SER A 45 6.27 13.33 1.99
CA SER A 45 7.70 13.45 2.33
C SER A 45 8.04 14.76 3.07
N THR A 46 7.18 15.78 2.94
CA THR A 46 7.29 17.03 3.68
C THR A 46 6.24 17.07 4.78
N ILE A 47 6.68 17.15 6.03
CA ILE A 47 5.83 17.00 7.22
C ILE A 47 5.92 18.24 8.09
N ASN A 48 4.78 18.78 8.53
CA ASN A 48 4.74 19.85 9.53
C ASN A 48 5.16 19.33 10.90
N LEU A 49 5.94 20.11 11.64
CA LEU A 49 6.26 19.80 13.02
C LEU A 49 5.24 20.45 13.97
N HIS A 50 4.77 19.68 14.92
CA HIS A 50 4.04 20.22 16.07
C HIS A 50 5.02 21.05 16.95
N PRO A 51 4.55 22.06 17.71
CA PRO A 51 5.42 22.82 18.64
C PRO A 51 6.21 21.97 19.64
N SER A 52 5.73 20.74 19.95
CA SER A 52 6.49 19.76 20.75
C SER A 52 7.65 19.10 20.00
N GLY A 53 7.85 19.40 18.70
CA GLY A 53 8.83 18.74 17.85
C GLY A 53 8.34 17.44 17.19
N GLU A 54 7.10 17.03 17.43
CA GLU A 54 6.56 15.79 16.87
C GLU A 54 6.08 15.99 15.42
N PRO A 55 6.43 15.07 14.48
CA PRO A 55 5.97 15.13 13.10
C PRO A 55 4.45 14.89 12.98
N MET A 56 3.73 15.84 12.37
CA MET A 56 2.28 15.73 12.11
C MET A 56 2.06 15.14 10.71
N ARG A 57 1.95 13.82 10.64
CA ARG A 57 1.78 13.10 9.38
C ARG A 57 0.41 13.32 8.76
N THR A 58 0.38 13.47 7.45
CA THR A 58 -0.85 13.47 6.68
C THR A 58 -1.37 12.05 6.50
N VAL A 59 -2.66 11.89 6.24
CA VAL A 59 -3.28 10.62 5.86
C VAL A 59 -4.17 10.82 4.64
N ASN A 60 -4.04 9.94 3.66
CA ASN A 60 -4.92 9.94 2.50
C ASN A 60 -6.15 9.05 2.80
N ILE A 61 -7.35 9.60 2.63
CA ILE A 61 -8.61 8.88 2.90
C ILE A 61 -8.82 7.74 1.89
N LYS A 62 -8.41 7.94 0.63
CA LYS A 62 -8.54 6.91 -0.42
C LYS A 62 -7.60 5.73 -0.18
N ASP A 63 -6.38 5.99 0.32
CA ASP A 63 -5.46 4.95 0.76
C ASP A 63 -6.07 4.17 1.94
N GLY A 64 -6.63 4.89 2.92
CA GLY A 64 -7.29 4.25 4.05
C GLY A 64 -8.43 3.31 3.63
N TYR A 65 -9.27 3.74 2.68
CA TYR A 65 -10.30 2.87 2.12
C TYR A 65 -9.71 1.63 1.42
N ALA A 66 -8.69 1.81 0.59
CA ALA A 66 -8.07 0.70 -0.13
C ALA A 66 -7.42 -0.31 0.83
N ILE A 67 -6.70 0.16 1.85
CA ILE A 67 -6.11 -0.67 2.90
C ILE A 67 -7.19 -1.50 3.61
N GLN A 68 -8.27 -0.86 4.06
CA GLN A 68 -9.35 -1.55 4.75
C GLN A 68 -10.02 -2.59 3.85
N LEU A 69 -10.29 -2.26 2.57
CA LEU A 69 -10.86 -3.20 1.62
C LEU A 69 -9.93 -4.37 1.37
N ALA A 70 -8.63 -4.12 1.20
CA ALA A 70 -7.61 -5.15 1.00
C ALA A 70 -7.63 -6.18 2.15
N VAL A 71 -7.63 -5.69 3.39
CA VAL A 71 -7.72 -6.55 4.59
C VAL A 71 -9.02 -7.35 4.59
N LYS A 72 -10.17 -6.72 4.30
CA LYS A 72 -11.47 -7.41 4.22
C LYS A 72 -11.50 -8.48 3.12
N GLN A 73 -10.74 -8.29 2.04
CA GLN A 73 -10.62 -9.23 0.92
C GLN A 73 -9.52 -10.29 1.11
N GLY A 74 -8.86 -10.30 2.27
CA GLY A 74 -7.85 -11.29 2.62
C GLY A 74 -6.48 -11.06 1.99
N LEU A 75 -6.21 -9.86 1.45
CA LEU A 75 -4.85 -9.45 1.09
C LEU A 75 -4.14 -8.98 2.36
N HIS A 76 -2.95 -9.50 2.62
CA HIS A 76 -2.16 -9.09 3.77
C HIS A 76 -1.60 -7.68 3.55
N ILE A 77 -1.85 -6.79 4.49
CA ILE A 77 -1.25 -5.44 4.51
C ILE A 77 -0.36 -5.34 5.72
N ALA A 78 0.88 -4.87 5.53
CA ALA A 78 1.80 -4.57 6.61
C ALA A 78 2.37 -3.17 6.47
N ILE A 79 2.71 -2.56 7.60
CA ILE A 79 3.37 -1.25 7.70
C ILE A 79 4.74 -1.47 8.32
N MET A 80 5.80 -0.98 7.66
CA MET A 80 7.18 -1.03 8.16
C MET A 80 7.81 0.35 8.10
N THR A 81 7.89 1.04 9.23
CA THR A 81 8.40 2.42 9.30
C THR A 81 9.46 2.61 10.37
N GLY A 82 10.42 3.50 10.10
CA GLY A 82 11.39 3.96 11.10
C GLY A 82 10.78 4.86 12.19
N ALA A 83 9.59 5.39 11.97
CA ALA A 83 8.92 6.26 12.94
C ALA A 83 8.55 5.51 14.23
N THR A 84 8.54 6.24 15.37
CA THR A 84 8.33 5.66 16.71
C THR A 84 6.98 6.06 17.34
N VAL A 85 6.18 6.89 16.65
CA VAL A 85 4.97 7.49 17.23
C VAL A 85 3.77 6.55 17.18
N ASP A 86 3.01 6.50 18.27
CA ASP A 86 1.83 5.63 18.42
C ASP A 86 0.69 5.96 17.45
N SER A 87 0.61 7.20 16.97
CA SER A 87 -0.42 7.62 16.01
C SER A 87 -0.45 6.78 14.73
N ILE A 88 0.70 6.29 14.28
CA ILE A 88 0.81 5.39 13.12
C ILE A 88 0.13 4.06 13.44
N ARG A 89 0.49 3.43 14.57
CA ARG A 89 -0.11 2.16 14.99
C ARG A 89 -1.62 2.29 15.13
N ILE A 90 -2.08 3.29 15.87
CA ILE A 90 -3.51 3.56 16.08
C ILE A 90 -4.24 3.72 14.75
N ARG A 91 -3.67 4.45 13.81
CA ARG A 91 -4.27 4.69 12.49
C ARG A 91 -4.48 3.41 11.71
N TYR A 92 -3.43 2.61 11.55
CA TYR A 92 -3.50 1.44 10.67
C TYR A 92 -4.19 0.24 11.32
N GLU A 93 -4.08 0.04 12.62
CA GLU A 93 -4.88 -0.95 13.35
C GLU A 93 -6.39 -0.69 13.23
N ARG A 94 -6.83 0.58 13.26
CA ARG A 94 -8.24 0.94 13.00
C ARG A 94 -8.71 0.61 11.58
N LEU A 95 -7.81 0.48 10.63
CA LEU A 95 -8.11 0.00 9.28
C LEU A 95 -8.09 -1.52 9.16
N GLY A 96 -7.81 -2.24 10.25
CA GLY A 96 -7.74 -3.69 10.31
C GLY A 96 -6.36 -4.28 9.99
N VAL A 97 -5.32 -3.44 9.83
CA VAL A 97 -3.94 -3.91 9.66
C VAL A 97 -3.45 -4.52 10.96
N LYS A 98 -2.98 -5.76 10.90
CA LYS A 98 -2.45 -6.48 12.07
C LYS A 98 -0.96 -6.22 12.27
N ASP A 99 -0.22 -6.09 11.18
CA ASP A 99 1.23 -5.99 11.16
C ASP A 99 1.67 -4.55 10.99
N VAL A 100 1.82 -3.85 12.12
CA VAL A 100 2.31 -2.47 12.16
C VAL A 100 3.63 -2.45 12.93
N PHE A 101 4.72 -2.45 12.18
CA PHE A 101 6.09 -2.41 12.69
C PHE A 101 6.58 -0.96 12.69
N THR A 102 6.73 -0.39 13.87
CA THR A 102 7.31 0.93 14.11
C THR A 102 8.75 0.79 14.61
N ALA A 103 9.53 1.87 14.60
CA ALA A 103 10.95 1.88 15.02
C ALA A 103 11.82 0.88 14.23
N CYS A 104 11.50 0.62 12.97
CA CYS A 104 12.25 -0.30 12.12
C CYS A 104 13.54 0.37 11.63
N SER A 105 14.60 0.37 12.45
CA SER A 105 15.91 0.89 12.07
C SER A 105 16.62 0.06 10.98
N VAL A 106 16.29 -1.22 10.86
CA VAL A 106 16.82 -2.15 9.85
C VAL A 106 15.64 -2.95 9.29
N LYS A 107 15.00 -2.43 8.22
CA LYS A 107 13.76 -2.97 7.66
C LYS A 107 13.91 -4.42 7.18
N ILE A 108 15.04 -4.80 6.60
CA ILE A 108 15.24 -6.15 6.08
C ILE A 108 15.06 -7.24 7.16
N LYS A 109 15.49 -6.98 8.40
CA LYS A 109 15.34 -7.95 9.49
C LYS A 109 13.89 -8.16 9.91
N VAL A 110 13.07 -7.09 9.81
CA VAL A 110 11.62 -7.16 10.08
C VAL A 110 10.92 -7.89 8.95
N TYR A 111 11.31 -7.60 7.71
CA TYR A 111 10.81 -8.26 6.51
C TYR A 111 11.06 -9.78 6.54
N GLU A 112 12.27 -10.22 6.88
CA GLU A 112 12.62 -11.65 6.99
C GLU A 112 11.76 -12.38 8.03
N LYS A 113 11.54 -11.75 9.19
CA LYS A 113 10.65 -12.29 10.23
C LYS A 113 9.22 -12.39 9.74
N PHE A 114 8.73 -11.36 9.05
CA PHE A 114 7.39 -11.34 8.47
C PHE A 114 7.21 -12.48 7.45
N LEU A 115 8.16 -12.66 6.52
CA LEU A 115 8.11 -13.77 5.57
C LEU A 115 8.08 -15.15 6.26
N ALA A 116 8.94 -15.33 7.26
CA ALA A 116 9.01 -16.59 8.01
C ALA A 116 7.71 -16.88 8.77
N GLU A 117 7.10 -15.86 9.39
CA GLU A 117 5.87 -15.98 10.16
C GLU A 117 4.68 -16.43 9.29
N TYR A 118 4.56 -15.85 8.09
CA TYR A 118 3.44 -16.13 7.19
C TYR A 118 3.74 -17.18 6.10
N GLY A 119 4.94 -17.74 6.08
CA GLY A 119 5.36 -18.70 5.07
C GLY A 119 5.19 -18.13 3.66
N MET A 120 5.68 -16.90 3.45
CA MET A 120 5.63 -16.20 2.16
C MET A 120 7.02 -16.17 1.52
N ALA A 121 7.05 -16.21 0.19
CA ALA A 121 8.27 -16.02 -0.60
C ALA A 121 8.40 -14.55 -1.04
N ASP A 122 9.63 -14.12 -1.35
CA ASP A 122 9.92 -12.75 -1.79
C ASP A 122 9.08 -12.35 -3.02
N ASP A 123 8.82 -13.28 -3.93
CA ASP A 123 8.08 -13.04 -5.16
C ASP A 123 6.54 -12.95 -4.97
N GLU A 124 6.04 -13.17 -3.77
CA GLU A 124 4.65 -12.97 -3.38
C GLU A 124 4.40 -11.60 -2.72
N ILE A 125 5.45 -10.74 -2.64
CA ILE A 125 5.43 -9.49 -1.91
C ILE A 125 5.59 -8.28 -2.83
N ILE A 126 4.72 -7.29 -2.66
CA ILE A 126 4.99 -5.90 -3.06
C ILE A 126 5.54 -5.15 -1.85
N PHE A 127 6.69 -4.52 -2.00
CA PHE A 127 7.19 -3.54 -1.03
C PHE A 127 7.15 -2.15 -1.64
N VAL A 128 6.59 -1.19 -0.89
CA VAL A 128 6.44 0.19 -1.34
C VAL A 128 7.27 1.10 -0.44
N GLY A 129 8.31 1.69 -1.00
CA GLY A 129 9.24 2.61 -0.33
C GLY A 129 9.58 3.81 -1.20
N ASP A 130 10.23 4.81 -0.64
CA ASP A 130 10.57 6.05 -1.34
C ASP A 130 12.03 6.49 -1.20
N ASP A 131 12.74 6.03 -0.18
CA ASP A 131 14.08 6.51 0.10
C ASP A 131 15.05 5.38 0.52
N VAL A 132 16.32 5.71 0.61
CA VAL A 132 17.46 4.81 0.85
C VAL A 132 17.24 3.78 1.98
N PRO A 133 16.58 4.10 3.10
CA PRO A 133 16.26 3.10 4.13
C PRO A 133 15.44 1.90 3.64
N ASP A 134 14.74 2.03 2.51
CA ASP A 134 13.95 0.97 1.90
C ASP A 134 14.74 0.12 0.89
N TYR A 135 15.90 0.61 0.45
CA TYR A 135 16.63 0.05 -0.69
C TYR A 135 16.88 -1.45 -0.56
N GLU A 136 17.36 -1.90 0.59
CA GLU A 136 17.73 -3.30 0.81
C GLU A 136 16.52 -4.23 0.73
N VAL A 137 15.42 -3.87 1.38
CA VAL A 137 14.20 -4.68 1.38
C VAL A 137 13.48 -4.63 0.02
N MET A 138 13.48 -3.49 -0.65
CA MET A 138 12.92 -3.35 -2.00
C MET A 138 13.70 -4.16 -3.03
N SER A 139 15.03 -4.15 -2.95
CA SER A 139 15.89 -4.95 -3.84
C SER A 139 15.64 -6.45 -3.70
N ARG A 140 15.14 -6.90 -2.57
CA ARG A 140 14.84 -8.30 -2.30
C ARG A 140 13.39 -8.68 -2.66
N SER A 141 12.43 -7.78 -2.46
CA SER A 141 11.03 -8.05 -2.74
C SER A 141 10.80 -8.33 -4.24
N GLY A 142 9.84 -9.20 -4.56
CA GLY A 142 9.57 -9.59 -5.94
C GLY A 142 9.01 -8.46 -6.80
N CYS A 143 8.29 -7.53 -6.18
CA CYS A 143 7.71 -6.39 -6.88
C CYS A 143 7.91 -5.09 -6.08
N PRO A 144 9.12 -4.48 -6.15
CA PRO A 144 9.37 -3.18 -5.55
C PRO A 144 8.59 -2.09 -6.30
N CYS A 145 7.88 -1.24 -5.55
CA CYS A 145 7.11 -0.12 -6.06
C CYS A 145 7.47 1.16 -5.33
N CYS A 146 7.31 2.32 -5.97
CA CYS A 146 7.57 3.60 -5.32
C CYS A 146 6.63 4.71 -5.81
N PRO A 147 6.48 5.81 -5.06
CA PRO A 147 5.80 7.02 -5.51
C PRO A 147 6.59 7.77 -6.60
N SER A 148 5.91 8.69 -7.30
CA SER A 148 6.53 9.48 -8.39
C SER A 148 7.64 10.42 -7.91
N ASP A 149 7.66 10.78 -6.63
CA ASP A 149 8.64 11.67 -5.99
C ASP A 149 9.70 10.92 -5.16
N ALA A 150 9.76 9.59 -5.22
CA ALA A 150 10.83 8.80 -4.61
C ALA A 150 12.22 9.23 -5.08
N CYS A 151 13.24 8.95 -4.28
CA CYS A 151 14.62 9.27 -4.65
C CYS A 151 15.08 8.48 -5.89
N PRO A 152 16.10 8.96 -6.62
CA PRO A 152 16.56 8.33 -7.85
C PRO A 152 16.99 6.88 -7.69
N ASP A 153 17.65 6.53 -6.58
CA ASP A 153 18.14 5.18 -6.32
C ASP A 153 16.99 4.18 -6.15
N ILE A 154 15.93 4.59 -5.48
CA ILE A 154 14.71 3.77 -5.30
C ILE A 154 13.97 3.61 -6.62
N LYS A 155 13.82 4.68 -7.41
CA LYS A 155 13.24 4.58 -8.76
C LYS A 155 13.98 3.62 -9.66
N ALA A 156 15.32 3.60 -9.57
CA ALA A 156 16.16 2.75 -10.40
C ALA A 156 15.95 1.24 -10.15
N ILE A 157 15.58 0.85 -8.93
CA ILE A 157 15.30 -0.55 -8.57
C ILE A 157 13.81 -0.90 -8.60
N SER A 158 12.93 0.10 -8.74
CA SER A 158 11.49 -0.13 -8.73
C SER A 158 11.01 -0.75 -10.01
N ARG A 159 10.16 -1.76 -9.90
CA ARG A 159 9.44 -2.35 -11.02
C ARG A 159 8.27 -1.48 -11.46
N TYR A 160 7.70 -0.73 -10.54
CA TYR A 160 6.61 0.19 -10.82
C TYR A 160 6.81 1.51 -10.07
N ILE A 161 6.67 2.60 -10.79
CA ILE A 161 6.65 3.96 -10.26
C ILE A 161 5.23 4.49 -10.40
N SER A 162 4.54 4.69 -9.27
CA SER A 162 3.19 5.25 -9.26
C SER A 162 3.17 6.65 -9.90
N GLN A 163 2.09 7.00 -10.57
CA GLN A 163 1.88 8.35 -11.10
C GLN A 163 1.63 9.38 -9.98
N THR A 164 1.35 8.92 -8.76
CA THR A 164 1.05 9.78 -7.61
C THR A 164 2.28 9.97 -6.72
N MET A 165 2.37 11.14 -6.12
CA MET A 165 3.38 11.46 -5.10
C MET A 165 3.03 10.78 -3.77
N GLY A 166 4.03 10.62 -2.91
CA GLY A 166 3.86 10.14 -1.55
C GLY A 166 2.77 10.91 -0.78
N GLY A 167 1.93 10.20 -0.04
CA GLY A 167 0.79 10.77 0.67
C GLY A 167 -0.42 11.16 -0.19
N HIS A 168 -0.34 11.01 -1.52
CA HIS A 168 -1.38 11.48 -2.44
C HIS A 168 -2.17 10.35 -3.11
N GLY A 169 -2.09 9.12 -2.61
CA GLY A 169 -2.88 8.00 -3.11
C GLY A 169 -2.08 6.84 -3.68
N VAL A 170 -0.81 6.71 -3.36
CA VAL A 170 0.07 5.60 -3.77
C VAL A 170 -0.47 4.26 -3.27
N GLY A 171 -0.92 4.21 -2.01
CA GLY A 171 -1.52 2.99 -1.44
C GLY A 171 -2.77 2.57 -2.20
N ARG A 172 -3.63 3.55 -2.57
CA ARG A 172 -4.82 3.30 -3.38
C ARG A 172 -4.47 2.76 -4.75
N ASP A 173 -3.52 3.36 -5.44
CA ASP A 173 -3.09 2.97 -6.77
C ASP A 173 -2.63 1.51 -6.80
N ILE A 174 -1.69 1.15 -5.93
CA ILE A 174 -1.10 -0.19 -5.90
C ILE A 174 -2.11 -1.25 -5.45
N ILE A 175 -2.84 -1.01 -4.36
CA ILE A 175 -3.82 -1.97 -3.83
C ILE A 175 -4.95 -2.21 -4.85
N GLU A 176 -5.44 -1.16 -5.50
CA GLU A 176 -6.50 -1.28 -6.50
C GLU A 176 -6.06 -2.18 -7.66
N GLN A 177 -4.83 -2.03 -8.16
CA GLN A 177 -4.29 -2.87 -9.23
C GLN A 177 -4.21 -4.34 -8.79
N VAL A 178 -3.69 -4.63 -7.59
CA VAL A 178 -3.63 -6.00 -7.05
C VAL A 178 -5.03 -6.60 -6.92
N LEU A 179 -5.96 -5.89 -6.29
CA LEU A 179 -7.31 -6.41 -6.07
C LEU A 179 -8.09 -6.58 -7.39
N ARG A 180 -7.87 -5.73 -8.39
CA ARG A 180 -8.45 -5.91 -9.74
C ARG A 180 -7.90 -7.15 -10.42
N ALA A 181 -6.59 -7.37 -10.40
CA ALA A 181 -5.96 -8.56 -10.98
C ALA A 181 -6.45 -9.85 -10.31
N GLN A 182 -6.74 -9.79 -9.01
CA GLN A 182 -7.28 -10.92 -8.24
C GLN A 182 -8.81 -11.04 -8.31
N GLY A 183 -9.52 -10.16 -9.06
CA GLY A 183 -10.97 -10.16 -9.16
C GLY A 183 -11.70 -9.79 -7.85
N LYS A 184 -11.02 -9.07 -6.94
CA LYS A 184 -11.53 -8.72 -5.60
C LYS A 184 -11.97 -7.26 -5.46
N TRP A 185 -11.58 -6.40 -6.40
CA TRP A 185 -12.00 -4.99 -6.40
C TRP A 185 -13.46 -4.86 -6.76
N LEU A 186 -14.27 -4.24 -5.89
CA LEU A 186 -15.72 -4.09 -6.04
C LEU A 186 -16.48 -5.42 -6.27
N ALA A 187 -15.92 -6.55 -5.86
CA ALA A 187 -16.44 -7.87 -6.15
C ALA A 187 -17.68 -8.23 -5.31
N ASP A 188 -17.84 -7.65 -4.15
CA ASP A 188 -18.94 -7.94 -3.23
C ASP A 188 -19.32 -6.72 -2.36
N LYS A 189 -20.29 -6.92 -1.44
CA LYS A 189 -20.79 -5.85 -0.55
C LYS A 189 -19.75 -5.27 0.39
N LYS A 190 -18.62 -5.95 0.62
CA LYS A 190 -17.52 -5.43 1.45
C LYS A 190 -16.91 -4.15 0.89
N ALA A 191 -17.06 -3.94 -0.44
CA ALA A 191 -16.57 -2.74 -1.11
C ALA A 191 -17.37 -1.47 -0.78
N PHE A 192 -18.60 -1.57 -0.26
CA PHE A 192 -19.53 -0.44 -0.12
C PHE A 192 -19.72 0.03 1.33
N GLY A 193 -18.78 -0.26 2.23
CA GLY A 193 -18.82 0.16 3.63
C GLY A 193 -17.44 0.30 4.26
N TRP A 194 -17.39 1.15 5.29
CA TRP A 194 -16.20 1.29 6.15
C TRP A 194 -16.13 0.18 7.20
#